data_84b24530d3dd7d15642e3cba76697a23
#
_entry.id   84b24530d3dd7d15642e3cba76697a23
#
_cell.length_a   1.000
_cell.length_b   1.000
_cell.length_c   1.000
_cell.angle_alpha   90.00
_cell.angle_beta   90.00
_cell.angle_gamma   90.00
#
_symmetry.space_group_name_H-M   'P 1'
#
loop_
_entity.id
_entity.type
_entity.pdbx_description
1 polymer ?
#
loop_
_entity_poly.entity_id
_entity_poly.type
_entity_poly.pdbx_seq_one_letter_code
_entity_poly.pdbx_strand_id
1 'polypeptide(L)'
;MLNLDTSELNERIPPRKQKFYQILYVQVIFAIVLGVLLGHFYPYIGESMKPLGDAFIKLVKMIIAPVIFLTVVTGIGGMNNMKSVSRVAGKAMLYFVTFSTLALIVGMIVANVVQPGAGLHIDPASLHGDKVAEYVEKAHESTVAGFLMGIIPTTILSPLTEGNILQVLFVAVLFGISLASVGDKSRPLLNFFQELSAPVFKMVAILMKAAPIGAFGAMAFTIGKYGISSISNLVLLVATFYLTSILFVVVVLGAVARYNGFSIIKMIRYIKDELWLVLGTSSSEAALPTLMHKLQVAGCEKSVVGLVVPTGYSYNLAGTNIHMTMAAVFIAQATGIDLSLTEQITLLLVAMLSSKGAAGVTGAGFITLAATLSVLPSVPVEGMALILGIDRFMSECRALTNLVGNACATIVVARWENALDKDKLDAALNGQADTTGLES
;
A
#
# COMPACT_ATOMS: atom_id res chain seq x y z
N MET A 1 14.53 34.52 -35.99
CA MET A 1 14.93 33.91 -34.71
C MET A 1 14.07 34.57 -33.64
N LEU A 2 12.94 33.98 -33.32
CA LEU A 2 12.09 34.42 -32.22
C LEU A 2 12.50 33.58 -30.98
N ASN A 3 13.18 34.24 -30.03
CA ASN A 3 13.37 33.71 -28.71
C ASN A 3 12.00 33.68 -27.99
N LEU A 4 11.31 32.57 -28.03
CA LEU A 4 10.17 32.35 -27.17
C LEU A 4 10.73 31.99 -25.79
N ASP A 5 10.59 32.92 -24.86
CA ASP A 5 10.91 32.78 -23.46
C ASP A 5 9.98 31.69 -22.85
N THR A 6 10.55 30.53 -22.58
CA THR A 6 9.81 29.36 -22.01
C THR A 6 9.45 29.56 -20.56
N SER A 7 9.74 30.70 -19.97
CA SER A 7 9.43 31.04 -18.57
C SER A 7 7.94 31.36 -18.34
N GLU A 8 7.20 31.77 -19.36
CA GLU A 8 5.77 32.14 -19.22
C GLU A 8 4.77 31.00 -19.39
N LEU A 9 5.21 29.80 -19.79
CA LEU A 9 4.33 28.64 -19.98
C LEU A 9 4.06 27.83 -18.69
N ASN A 10 4.60 28.26 -17.56
CA ASN A 10 4.38 27.61 -16.26
C ASN A 10 3.44 28.41 -15.34
N GLU A 11 2.46 29.12 -15.90
CA GLU A 11 1.30 29.52 -15.08
C GLU A 11 0.63 28.25 -14.58
N ARG A 12 0.94 27.87 -13.37
CA ARG A 12 0.28 26.79 -12.62
C ARG A 12 -1.21 27.10 -12.60
N ILE A 13 -1.96 26.39 -13.43
CA ILE A 13 -3.42 26.33 -13.30
C ILE A 13 -3.68 25.90 -11.86
N PRO A 14 -4.24 26.76 -11.00
CA PRO A 14 -4.50 26.41 -9.62
C PRO A 14 -5.35 25.12 -9.62
N PRO A 15 -5.07 24.16 -8.74
CA PRO A 15 -5.82 22.91 -8.71
C PRO A 15 -7.30 23.26 -8.61
N ARG A 16 -8.06 22.89 -9.63
CA ARG A 16 -9.49 23.19 -9.74
C ARG A 16 -10.15 22.62 -8.47
N LYS A 17 -10.66 23.46 -7.59
CA LYS A 17 -11.33 23.05 -6.37
C LYS A 17 -12.43 22.05 -6.77
N GLN A 18 -12.19 20.77 -6.57
CA GLN A 18 -13.18 19.74 -6.82
C GLN A 18 -14.37 19.99 -5.90
N LYS A 19 -15.57 19.96 -6.46
CA LYS A 19 -16.78 20.08 -5.66
C LYS A 19 -16.86 18.88 -4.72
N PHE A 20 -17.30 19.07 -3.48
CA PHE A 20 -17.32 18.06 -2.43
C PHE A 20 -17.89 16.71 -2.88
N TYR A 21 -18.96 16.69 -3.69
CA TYR A 21 -19.57 15.47 -4.23
C TYR A 21 -18.77 14.80 -5.36
N GLN A 22 -17.74 15.44 -5.91
CA GLN A 22 -16.86 14.87 -6.94
C GLN A 22 -15.68 14.10 -6.34
N ILE A 23 -15.50 14.21 -5.04
CA ILE A 23 -14.43 13.52 -4.33
C ILE A 23 -14.82 12.06 -4.16
N LEU A 24 -13.98 11.14 -4.65
CA LEU A 24 -14.28 9.70 -4.69
C LEU A 24 -14.64 9.15 -3.31
N TYR A 25 -13.96 9.58 -2.24
CA TYR A 25 -14.25 9.07 -0.90
C TYR A 25 -15.65 9.48 -0.42
N VAL A 26 -16.14 10.68 -0.78
CA VAL A 26 -17.51 11.12 -0.46
C VAL A 26 -18.53 10.26 -1.16
N GLN A 27 -18.27 9.92 -2.45
CA GLN A 27 -19.12 9.01 -3.22
C GLN A 27 -19.13 7.60 -2.60
N VAL A 28 -17.97 7.12 -2.13
CA VAL A 28 -17.86 5.81 -1.44
C VAL A 28 -18.62 5.82 -0.12
N ILE A 29 -18.47 6.87 0.72
CA ILE A 29 -19.24 7.00 1.97
C ILE A 29 -20.74 6.97 1.69
N PHE A 30 -21.18 7.80 0.72
CA PHE A 30 -22.60 7.86 0.35
C PHE A 30 -23.12 6.50 -0.14
N ALA A 31 -22.33 5.81 -0.96
CA ALA A 31 -22.65 4.47 -1.46
C ALA A 31 -22.73 3.43 -0.32
N ILE A 32 -21.82 3.48 0.66
CA ILE A 32 -21.84 2.65 1.86
C ILE A 32 -23.14 2.89 2.64
N VAL A 33 -23.49 4.15 2.93
CA VAL A 33 -24.71 4.49 3.67
C VAL A 33 -25.94 3.97 2.93
N LEU A 34 -26.04 4.17 1.61
CA LEU A 34 -27.15 3.65 0.81
C LEU A 34 -27.19 2.11 0.82
N GLY A 35 -26.02 1.45 0.73
CA GLY A 35 -25.93 -0.01 0.79
C GLY A 35 -26.40 -0.57 2.14
N VAL A 36 -25.99 0.09 3.23
CA VAL A 36 -26.42 -0.24 4.60
C VAL A 36 -27.94 -0.09 4.75
N LEU A 37 -28.49 1.03 4.30
CA LEU A 37 -29.94 1.28 4.37
C LEU A 37 -30.71 0.24 3.54
N LEU A 38 -30.26 -0.04 2.32
CA LEU A 38 -30.89 -1.05 1.48
C LEU A 38 -30.83 -2.43 2.13
N GLY A 39 -29.66 -2.87 2.61
CA GLY A 39 -29.52 -4.17 3.25
C GLY A 39 -30.31 -4.30 4.55
N HIS A 40 -30.43 -3.20 5.31
CA HIS A 40 -31.19 -3.21 6.56
C HIS A 40 -32.71 -3.26 6.34
N PHE A 41 -33.26 -2.39 5.46
CA PHE A 41 -34.71 -2.30 5.25
C PHE A 41 -35.24 -3.34 4.25
N TYR A 42 -34.42 -3.79 3.31
CA TYR A 42 -34.77 -4.74 2.26
C TYR A 42 -33.68 -5.84 2.14
N PRO A 43 -33.54 -6.74 3.14
CA PRO A 43 -32.46 -7.73 3.18
C PRO A 43 -32.39 -8.57 1.91
N TYR A 44 -33.49 -9.05 1.38
CA TYR A 44 -33.55 -9.86 0.16
C TYR A 44 -32.99 -9.12 -1.07
N ILE A 45 -33.30 -7.82 -1.23
CA ILE A 45 -32.74 -7.00 -2.30
C ILE A 45 -31.24 -6.74 -2.03
N GLY A 46 -30.89 -6.48 -0.76
CA GLY A 46 -29.51 -6.31 -0.34
C GLY A 46 -28.64 -7.51 -0.72
N GLU A 47 -29.12 -8.73 -0.43
CA GLU A 47 -28.42 -9.97 -0.80
C GLU A 47 -28.21 -10.09 -2.32
N SER A 48 -29.19 -9.70 -3.14
CA SER A 48 -29.10 -9.75 -4.60
C SER A 48 -28.08 -8.77 -5.20
N MET A 49 -27.53 -7.81 -4.41
CA MET A 49 -26.51 -6.86 -4.85
C MET A 49 -25.07 -7.42 -4.84
N LYS A 50 -24.88 -8.66 -4.36
CA LYS A 50 -23.58 -9.34 -4.34
C LYS A 50 -22.78 -9.23 -5.66
N PRO A 51 -23.39 -9.42 -6.86
CA PRO A 51 -22.67 -9.36 -8.13
C PRO A 51 -21.94 -8.02 -8.37
N LEU A 52 -22.37 -6.91 -7.78
CA LEU A 52 -21.72 -5.61 -7.93
C LEU A 52 -20.36 -5.58 -7.21
N GLY A 53 -20.31 -6.13 -5.99
CA GLY A 53 -19.06 -6.31 -5.25
C GLY A 53 -18.11 -7.28 -5.97
N ASP A 54 -18.63 -8.43 -6.39
CA ASP A 54 -17.85 -9.46 -7.09
C ASP A 54 -17.26 -8.94 -8.41
N ALA A 55 -18.05 -8.17 -9.18
CA ALA A 55 -17.59 -7.57 -10.42
C ALA A 55 -16.43 -6.58 -10.17
N PHE A 56 -16.52 -5.76 -9.13
CA PHE A 56 -15.43 -4.86 -8.78
C PHE A 56 -14.16 -5.62 -8.36
N ILE A 57 -14.29 -6.68 -7.57
CA ILE A 57 -13.15 -7.55 -7.19
C ILE A 57 -12.49 -8.16 -8.43
N LYS A 58 -13.28 -8.63 -9.40
CA LYS A 58 -12.75 -9.16 -10.68
C LYS A 58 -11.97 -8.10 -11.46
N LEU A 59 -12.47 -6.86 -11.52
CA LEU A 59 -11.77 -5.74 -12.16
C LEU A 59 -10.43 -5.44 -11.47
N VAL A 60 -10.40 -5.47 -10.14
CA VAL A 60 -9.16 -5.29 -9.37
C VAL A 60 -8.17 -6.43 -9.66
N LYS A 61 -8.62 -7.68 -9.59
CA LYS A 61 -7.75 -8.86 -9.87
C LYS A 61 -7.07 -8.78 -11.24
N MET A 62 -7.75 -8.29 -12.26
CA MET A 62 -7.25 -8.18 -13.64
C MET A 62 -5.98 -7.32 -13.74
N ILE A 63 -5.85 -6.27 -12.92
CA ILE A 63 -4.74 -5.31 -13.02
C ILE A 63 -3.57 -5.59 -12.06
N ILE A 64 -3.70 -6.57 -11.16
CA ILE A 64 -2.72 -6.86 -10.10
C ILE A 64 -1.33 -7.19 -10.70
N ALA A 65 -1.24 -8.17 -11.59
CA ALA A 65 0.02 -8.67 -12.10
C ALA A 65 0.83 -7.60 -12.87
N PRO A 66 0.26 -6.83 -13.80
CA PRO A 66 0.96 -5.71 -14.45
C PRO A 66 1.46 -4.66 -13.48
N VAL A 67 0.65 -4.27 -12.48
CA VAL A 67 1.04 -3.25 -11.50
C VAL A 67 2.23 -3.70 -10.68
N ILE A 68 2.20 -4.93 -10.15
CA ILE A 68 3.30 -5.47 -9.35
C ILE A 68 4.58 -5.58 -10.19
N PHE A 69 4.48 -6.15 -11.39
CA PHE A 69 5.63 -6.31 -12.27
C PHE A 69 6.32 -4.96 -12.57
N LEU A 70 5.55 -3.98 -13.04
CA LEU A 70 6.08 -2.67 -13.39
C LEU A 70 6.69 -1.94 -12.19
N THR A 71 6.01 -1.97 -11.04
CA THR A 71 6.48 -1.27 -9.83
C THR A 71 7.81 -1.85 -9.33
N VAL A 72 7.92 -3.18 -9.29
CA VAL A 72 9.13 -3.85 -8.80
C VAL A 72 10.28 -3.70 -9.79
N VAL A 73 10.04 -3.91 -11.09
CA VAL A 73 11.07 -3.78 -12.14
C VAL A 73 11.62 -2.36 -12.19
N THR A 74 10.75 -1.35 -12.19
CA THR A 74 11.20 0.05 -12.24
C THR A 74 11.87 0.51 -10.95
N GLY A 75 11.41 0.00 -9.80
CA GLY A 75 12.03 0.28 -8.50
C GLY A 75 13.46 -0.25 -8.41
N ILE A 76 13.68 -1.52 -8.77
CA ILE A 76 15.01 -2.17 -8.69
C ILE A 76 15.90 -1.72 -9.86
N GLY A 77 15.36 -1.70 -11.09
CA GLY A 77 16.12 -1.36 -12.29
C GLY A 77 16.57 0.11 -12.35
N GLY A 78 15.89 1.00 -11.62
CA GLY A 78 16.21 2.44 -11.57
C GLY A 78 17.47 2.80 -10.78
N MET A 79 18.19 1.86 -10.18
CA MET A 79 19.39 2.11 -9.40
C MET A 79 20.63 2.35 -10.28
N ASN A 80 21.04 3.61 -10.47
CA ASN A 80 21.99 4.03 -11.52
C ASN A 80 23.49 3.99 -11.17
N ASN A 81 23.94 3.78 -9.93
CA ASN A 81 25.38 3.81 -9.62
C ASN A 81 25.74 2.87 -8.46
N MET A 82 26.38 1.77 -8.79
CA MET A 82 26.51 0.60 -7.90
C MET A 82 27.47 0.77 -6.71
N LYS A 83 28.52 1.59 -6.80
CA LYS A 83 29.57 1.63 -5.75
C LYS A 83 29.31 2.57 -4.59
N SER A 84 28.83 3.78 -4.79
CA SER A 84 28.46 4.71 -3.71
C SER A 84 27.01 4.46 -3.24
N VAL A 85 26.16 4.04 -4.16
CA VAL A 85 24.74 3.71 -3.95
C VAL A 85 24.57 2.42 -3.15
N SER A 86 25.47 1.42 -3.35
CA SER A 86 25.33 0.12 -2.68
C SER A 86 25.35 0.21 -1.15
N ARG A 87 26.13 1.11 -0.58
CA ARG A 87 26.20 1.28 0.88
C ARG A 87 24.96 1.99 1.43
N VAL A 88 24.54 3.09 0.80
CA VAL A 88 23.28 3.80 1.17
C VAL A 88 22.09 2.88 0.94
N ALA A 89 22.02 2.20 -0.21
CA ALA A 89 20.97 1.25 -0.53
C ALA A 89 20.93 0.09 0.47
N GLY A 90 22.07 -0.47 0.84
CA GLY A 90 22.15 -1.55 1.82
C GLY A 90 21.61 -1.13 3.20
N LYS A 91 21.98 0.06 3.69
CA LYS A 91 21.47 0.60 4.96
C LYS A 91 19.99 0.94 4.88
N ALA A 92 19.53 1.54 3.77
CA ALA A 92 18.14 1.82 3.53
C ALA A 92 17.30 0.52 3.49
N MET A 93 17.79 -0.50 2.77
CA MET A 93 17.13 -1.80 2.68
C MET A 93 17.04 -2.50 4.05
N LEU A 94 18.12 -2.46 4.83
CA LEU A 94 18.12 -2.98 6.21
C LEU A 94 17.05 -2.28 7.05
N TYR A 95 16.95 -0.95 6.97
CA TYR A 95 15.92 -0.18 7.64
C TYR A 95 14.53 -0.58 7.16
N PHE A 96 14.31 -0.61 5.85
CA PHE A 96 13.00 -0.92 5.26
C PHE A 96 12.52 -2.34 5.61
N VAL A 97 13.39 -3.34 5.52
CA VAL A 97 13.05 -4.72 5.89
C VAL A 97 12.72 -4.81 7.37
N THR A 98 13.55 -4.23 8.24
CA THR A 98 13.34 -4.27 9.69
C THR A 98 12.00 -3.63 10.08
N PHE A 99 11.72 -2.40 9.63
CA PHE A 99 10.51 -1.69 10.00
C PHE A 99 9.26 -2.19 9.29
N SER A 100 9.39 -2.74 8.09
CA SER A 100 8.31 -3.47 7.41
C SER A 100 7.93 -4.74 8.18
N THR A 101 8.92 -5.52 8.65
CA THR A 101 8.68 -6.72 9.46
C THR A 101 8.01 -6.36 10.79
N LEU A 102 8.52 -5.34 11.47
CA LEU A 102 7.90 -4.87 12.71
C LEU A 102 6.46 -4.39 12.50
N ALA A 103 6.19 -3.68 11.40
CA ALA A 103 4.84 -3.23 11.05
C ALA A 103 3.88 -4.40 10.81
N LEU A 104 4.32 -5.43 10.07
CA LEU A 104 3.56 -6.67 9.84
C LEU A 104 3.25 -7.39 11.16
N ILE A 105 4.27 -7.56 12.02
CA ILE A 105 4.13 -8.23 13.32
C ILE A 105 3.18 -7.44 14.24
N VAL A 106 3.32 -6.12 14.32
CA VAL A 106 2.44 -5.28 15.13
C VAL A 106 1.00 -5.37 14.63
N GLY A 107 0.77 -5.29 13.32
CA GLY A 107 -0.56 -5.47 12.72
C GLY A 107 -1.16 -6.85 13.05
N MET A 108 -0.36 -7.91 12.97
CA MET A 108 -0.75 -9.29 13.31
C MET A 108 -1.14 -9.41 14.79
N ILE A 109 -0.27 -8.95 15.69
CA ILE A 109 -0.52 -9.03 17.13
C ILE A 109 -1.78 -8.28 17.51
N VAL A 110 -1.94 -7.05 17.03
CA VAL A 110 -3.11 -6.23 17.36
C VAL A 110 -4.40 -6.84 16.81
N ALA A 111 -4.38 -7.39 15.59
CA ALA A 111 -5.54 -8.06 15.00
C ALA A 111 -5.95 -9.32 15.79
N ASN A 112 -4.98 -10.10 16.31
CA ASN A 112 -5.25 -11.27 17.15
C ASN A 112 -5.74 -10.89 18.56
N VAL A 113 -5.28 -9.76 19.12
CA VAL A 113 -5.69 -9.31 20.45
C VAL A 113 -7.07 -8.66 20.44
N VAL A 114 -7.32 -7.77 19.48
CA VAL A 114 -8.58 -7.00 19.39
C VAL A 114 -9.68 -7.82 18.73
N GLN A 115 -9.33 -8.75 17.85
CA GLN A 115 -10.23 -9.64 17.13
C GLN A 115 -11.41 -8.90 16.45
N PRO A 116 -11.13 -7.93 15.57
CA PRO A 116 -12.18 -7.07 15.00
C PRO A 116 -13.15 -7.82 14.08
N GLY A 117 -12.82 -9.03 13.63
CA GLY A 117 -13.67 -9.91 12.81
C GLY A 117 -14.49 -10.93 13.61
N ALA A 118 -14.24 -11.05 14.92
CA ALA A 118 -14.91 -12.05 15.75
C ALA A 118 -16.43 -11.81 15.80
N GLY A 119 -17.21 -12.89 15.72
CA GLY A 119 -18.67 -12.85 15.83
C GLY A 119 -19.42 -12.50 14.54
N LEU A 120 -18.75 -12.24 13.42
CA LEU A 120 -19.42 -12.05 12.13
C LEU A 120 -19.96 -13.35 11.55
N HIS A 121 -19.30 -14.49 11.80
CA HIS A 121 -19.71 -15.84 11.37
C HIS A 121 -20.17 -15.91 9.91
N ILE A 122 -19.40 -15.29 9.03
CA ILE A 122 -19.69 -15.26 7.61
C ILE A 122 -19.34 -16.63 7.03
N ASP A 123 -20.33 -17.35 6.51
CA ASP A 123 -20.10 -18.64 5.87
C ASP A 123 -19.19 -18.47 4.63
N PRO A 124 -17.97 -19.05 4.65
CA PRO A 124 -17.07 -19.00 3.51
C PRO A 124 -17.71 -19.51 2.22
N ALA A 125 -18.57 -20.53 2.29
CA ALA A 125 -19.29 -21.06 1.13
C ALA A 125 -20.24 -20.04 0.49
N SER A 126 -20.70 -19.04 1.25
CA SER A 126 -21.56 -17.96 0.74
C SER A 126 -20.78 -16.88 -0.02
N LEU A 127 -19.48 -16.81 0.18
CA LEU A 127 -18.57 -15.91 -0.53
C LEU A 127 -18.06 -16.56 -1.83
N HIS A 128 -18.40 -17.84 -2.08
CA HIS A 128 -17.80 -18.65 -3.12
C HIS A 128 -18.77 -19.03 -4.25
N GLY A 129 -18.32 -18.81 -5.48
CA GLY A 129 -18.66 -19.66 -6.61
C GLY A 129 -17.76 -20.91 -6.63
N ASP A 130 -17.95 -21.80 -7.58
CA ASP A 130 -17.35 -23.15 -7.72
C ASP A 130 -15.83 -23.30 -7.58
N LYS A 131 -15.09 -22.19 -7.32
CA LYS A 131 -13.64 -22.13 -7.26
C LYS A 131 -13.03 -22.46 -5.89
N VAL A 132 -13.83 -22.60 -4.85
CA VAL A 132 -13.29 -22.92 -3.50
C VAL A 132 -12.79 -24.34 -3.43
N ALA A 133 -13.45 -25.28 -4.08
CA ALA A 133 -13.00 -26.67 -4.14
C ALA A 133 -11.58 -26.77 -4.71
N GLU A 134 -11.25 -26.00 -5.75
CA GLU A 134 -9.93 -25.94 -6.36
C GLU A 134 -8.84 -25.38 -5.44
N TYR A 135 -9.20 -24.40 -4.57
CA TYR A 135 -8.25 -23.83 -3.60
C TYR A 135 -8.02 -24.75 -2.41
N VAL A 136 -9.05 -25.44 -1.93
CA VAL A 136 -8.94 -26.43 -0.85
C VAL A 136 -8.10 -27.62 -1.27
N GLU A 137 -8.26 -28.11 -2.50
CA GLU A 137 -7.48 -29.20 -3.06
C GLU A 137 -5.99 -28.82 -3.18
N LYS A 138 -5.69 -27.62 -3.68
CA LYS A 138 -4.32 -27.07 -3.74
C LYS A 138 -3.69 -26.85 -2.35
N ALA A 139 -4.48 -26.55 -1.32
CA ALA A 139 -4.01 -26.34 0.05
C ALA A 139 -3.55 -27.65 0.69
N HIS A 140 -4.19 -28.77 0.40
CA HIS A 140 -3.82 -30.08 0.92
C HIS A 140 -2.56 -30.67 0.28
N GLU A 141 -2.20 -30.24 -0.91
CA GLU A 141 -1.01 -30.71 -1.64
C GLU A 141 0.28 -29.93 -1.33
N SER A 142 0.21 -28.81 -0.60
CA SER A 142 1.34 -27.89 -0.40
C SER A 142 2.27 -28.34 0.72
N THR A 143 3.29 -29.11 0.37
CA THR A 143 4.49 -29.23 1.23
C THR A 143 5.30 -27.93 1.16
N VAL A 144 6.14 -27.65 2.20
CA VAL A 144 7.06 -26.49 2.20
C VAL A 144 7.93 -26.48 0.93
N ALA A 145 8.39 -27.66 0.47
CA ALA A 145 9.14 -27.82 -0.77
C ALA A 145 8.27 -27.44 -1.98
N GLY A 146 7.02 -27.92 -2.04
CA GLY A 146 6.06 -27.59 -3.09
C GLY A 146 5.77 -26.09 -3.15
N PHE A 147 5.62 -25.42 -2.00
CA PHE A 147 5.46 -23.97 -1.92
C PHE A 147 6.68 -23.22 -2.49
N LEU A 148 7.90 -23.58 -2.08
CA LEU A 148 9.13 -22.96 -2.60
C LEU A 148 9.31 -23.20 -4.09
N MET A 149 9.03 -24.40 -4.58
CA MET A 149 9.09 -24.73 -6.01
C MET A 149 7.98 -23.99 -6.79
N GLY A 150 6.82 -23.77 -6.19
CA GLY A 150 5.71 -23.01 -6.77
C GLY A 150 5.99 -21.52 -6.97
N ILE A 151 7.07 -20.97 -6.36
CA ILE A 151 7.52 -19.59 -6.60
C ILE A 151 8.14 -19.46 -8.02
N ILE A 152 8.72 -20.53 -8.53
CA ILE A 152 9.41 -20.53 -9.83
C ILE A 152 8.37 -20.83 -10.91
N PRO A 153 8.12 -19.91 -11.86
CA PRO A 153 7.16 -20.12 -12.92
C PRO A 153 7.68 -21.08 -14.00
N THR A 154 6.77 -21.65 -14.75
CA THR A 154 7.09 -22.52 -15.90
C THR A 154 7.70 -21.71 -17.07
N THR A 155 7.28 -20.47 -17.23
CA THR A 155 7.82 -19.51 -18.21
C THR A 155 7.85 -18.11 -17.61
N ILE A 156 8.64 -17.19 -18.21
CA ILE A 156 8.73 -15.79 -17.74
C ILE A 156 7.38 -15.06 -17.86
N LEU A 157 6.54 -15.42 -18.81
CA LEU A 157 5.26 -14.74 -19.07
C LEU A 157 4.07 -15.41 -18.39
N SER A 158 4.18 -16.70 -18.04
CA SER A 158 3.06 -17.41 -17.40
C SER A 158 2.53 -16.73 -16.13
N PRO A 159 3.35 -16.11 -15.26
CA PRO A 159 2.82 -15.43 -14.08
C PRO A 159 1.87 -14.27 -14.40
N LEU A 160 2.14 -13.56 -15.49
CA LEU A 160 1.32 -12.41 -15.92
C LEU A 160 -0.02 -12.86 -16.51
N THR A 161 -0.08 -14.04 -17.13
CA THR A 161 -1.28 -14.60 -17.77
C THR A 161 -2.10 -15.46 -16.81
N GLU A 162 -1.45 -16.18 -15.91
CA GLU A 162 -2.08 -17.05 -14.91
C GLU A 162 -2.47 -16.31 -13.63
N GLY A 163 -1.90 -15.10 -13.42
CA GLY A 163 -2.18 -14.27 -12.25
C GLY A 163 -1.57 -14.78 -10.95
N ASN A 164 -0.55 -15.66 -11.03
CA ASN A 164 0.19 -16.11 -9.85
C ASN A 164 1.17 -15.03 -9.39
N ILE A 165 0.77 -14.33 -8.36
CA ILE A 165 1.43 -13.09 -7.91
C ILE A 165 2.81 -13.34 -7.32
N LEU A 166 3.01 -14.47 -6.64
CA LEU A 166 4.31 -14.81 -6.08
C LEU A 166 5.33 -15.08 -7.20
N GLN A 167 4.89 -15.71 -8.27
CA GLN A 167 5.69 -15.91 -9.47
C GLN A 167 5.94 -14.59 -10.21
N VAL A 168 4.92 -13.69 -10.27
CA VAL A 168 5.09 -12.32 -10.81
C VAL A 168 6.19 -11.58 -10.05
N LEU A 169 6.16 -11.63 -8.71
CA LEU A 169 7.18 -11.01 -7.85
C LEU A 169 8.57 -11.59 -8.13
N PHE A 170 8.69 -12.91 -8.20
CA PHE A 170 9.95 -13.58 -8.45
C PHE A 170 10.56 -13.13 -9.80
N VAL A 171 9.78 -13.17 -10.87
CA VAL A 171 10.23 -12.72 -12.20
C VAL A 171 10.56 -11.22 -12.19
N ALA A 172 9.74 -10.39 -11.56
CA ALA A 172 9.96 -8.95 -11.50
C ALA A 172 11.25 -8.57 -10.74
N VAL A 173 11.55 -9.26 -9.64
CA VAL A 173 12.78 -9.06 -8.87
C VAL A 173 14.00 -9.48 -9.71
N LEU A 174 13.98 -10.69 -10.32
CA LEU A 174 15.08 -11.15 -11.17
C LEU A 174 15.30 -10.22 -12.35
N PHE A 175 14.23 -9.79 -13.01
CA PHE A 175 14.30 -8.92 -14.18
C PHE A 175 14.83 -7.52 -13.79
N GLY A 176 14.38 -6.97 -12.66
CA GLY A 176 14.88 -5.71 -12.13
C GLY A 176 16.36 -5.75 -11.77
N ILE A 177 16.83 -6.82 -11.13
CA ILE A 177 18.26 -7.05 -10.85
C ILE A 177 19.06 -7.16 -12.17
N SER A 178 18.53 -7.86 -13.15
CA SER A 178 19.17 -8.01 -14.46
C SER A 178 19.32 -6.65 -15.16
N LEU A 179 18.27 -5.81 -15.15
CA LEU A 179 18.35 -4.45 -15.71
C LEU A 179 19.42 -3.59 -14.98
N ALA A 180 19.42 -3.61 -13.67
CA ALA A 180 20.41 -2.89 -12.87
C ALA A 180 21.82 -3.39 -13.15
N SER A 181 22.02 -4.69 -13.36
CA SER A 181 23.33 -5.30 -13.64
C SER A 181 23.86 -4.98 -15.05
N VAL A 182 22.99 -4.85 -16.03
CA VAL A 182 23.34 -4.44 -17.41
C VAL A 182 23.75 -2.95 -17.46
N GLY A 183 23.29 -2.14 -16.52
CA GLY A 183 23.65 -0.73 -16.39
C GLY A 183 23.08 0.14 -17.53
N ASP A 184 23.88 1.09 -18.03
CA ASP A 184 23.39 2.11 -18.99
C ASP A 184 22.74 1.56 -20.27
N LYS A 185 23.15 0.39 -20.71
CA LYS A 185 22.54 -0.27 -21.89
C LYS A 185 21.08 -0.66 -21.69
N SER A 186 20.65 -0.85 -20.44
CA SER A 186 19.28 -1.18 -20.10
C SER A 186 18.36 0.04 -19.93
N ARG A 187 18.91 1.27 -19.91
CA ARG A 187 18.14 2.51 -19.72
C ARG A 187 16.94 2.67 -20.66
N PRO A 188 17.04 2.39 -21.98
CA PRO A 188 15.89 2.53 -22.87
C PRO A 188 14.73 1.62 -22.45
N LEU A 189 15.04 0.39 -22.02
CA LEU A 189 14.05 -0.56 -21.55
C LEU A 189 13.46 -0.15 -20.20
N LEU A 190 14.27 0.35 -19.27
CA LEU A 190 13.80 0.87 -18.01
C LEU A 190 12.86 2.08 -18.19
N ASN A 191 13.23 3.02 -19.08
CA ASN A 191 12.37 4.16 -19.41
C ASN A 191 11.05 3.70 -20.02
N PHE A 192 11.07 2.70 -20.91
CA PHE A 192 9.86 2.10 -21.45
C PHE A 192 8.94 1.57 -20.35
N PHE A 193 9.45 0.85 -19.36
CA PHE A 193 8.64 0.38 -18.23
C PHE A 193 8.13 1.51 -17.34
N GLN A 194 8.92 2.58 -17.16
CA GLN A 194 8.49 3.77 -16.42
C GLN A 194 7.34 4.47 -17.15
N GLU A 195 7.46 4.64 -18.47
CA GLU A 195 6.41 5.22 -19.30
C GLU A 195 5.16 4.33 -19.34
N LEU A 196 5.34 3.00 -19.44
CA LEU A 196 4.24 2.05 -19.42
C LEU A 196 3.53 2.01 -18.06
N SER A 197 4.21 2.34 -16.98
CA SER A 197 3.60 2.41 -15.64
C SER A 197 2.50 3.48 -15.59
N ALA A 198 2.67 4.63 -16.24
CA ALA A 198 1.69 5.72 -16.21
C ALA A 198 0.30 5.29 -16.74
N PRO A 199 0.15 4.71 -17.96
CA PRO A 199 -1.15 4.24 -18.44
C PRO A 199 -1.71 3.09 -17.60
N VAL A 200 -0.87 2.20 -17.05
CA VAL A 200 -1.33 1.10 -16.19
C VAL A 200 -1.90 1.66 -14.87
N PHE A 201 -1.23 2.61 -14.22
CA PHE A 201 -1.80 3.29 -13.04
C PHE A 201 -3.02 4.13 -13.39
N LYS A 202 -3.10 4.69 -14.61
CA LYS A 202 -4.32 5.36 -15.09
C LYS A 202 -5.48 4.38 -15.22
N MET A 203 -5.23 3.16 -15.69
CA MET A 203 -6.24 2.08 -15.69
C MET A 203 -6.72 1.78 -14.27
N VAL A 204 -5.80 1.63 -13.28
CA VAL A 204 -6.20 1.48 -11.86
C VAL A 204 -7.12 2.62 -11.44
N ALA A 205 -6.76 3.87 -11.74
CA ALA A 205 -7.58 5.03 -11.38
C ALA A 205 -8.97 5.02 -12.07
N ILE A 206 -9.06 4.51 -13.30
CA ILE A 206 -10.35 4.33 -14.01
C ILE A 206 -11.17 3.24 -13.33
N LEU A 207 -10.57 2.09 -13.05
CA LEU A 207 -11.24 0.97 -12.36
C LEU A 207 -11.73 1.38 -10.97
N MET A 208 -10.93 2.18 -10.24
CA MET A 208 -11.32 2.69 -8.92
C MET A 208 -12.52 3.63 -8.93
N LYS A 209 -12.91 4.20 -10.08
CA LYS A 209 -14.19 4.94 -10.19
C LYS A 209 -15.40 4.03 -10.00
N ALA A 210 -15.28 2.73 -10.23
CA ALA A 210 -16.32 1.76 -9.95
C ALA A 210 -16.37 1.36 -8.45
N ALA A 211 -15.42 1.82 -7.61
CA ALA A 211 -15.40 1.50 -6.19
C ALA A 211 -16.67 1.88 -5.43
N PRO A 212 -17.35 3.03 -5.69
CA PRO A 212 -18.62 3.33 -5.04
C PRO A 212 -19.70 2.28 -5.33
N ILE A 213 -19.78 1.78 -6.58
CA ILE A 213 -20.74 0.75 -6.99
C ILE A 213 -20.41 -0.57 -6.30
N GLY A 214 -19.14 -0.95 -6.29
CA GLY A 214 -18.65 -2.14 -5.59
C GLY A 214 -18.91 -2.07 -4.08
N ALA A 215 -18.63 -0.92 -3.46
CA ALA A 215 -18.84 -0.67 -2.03
C ALA A 215 -20.32 -0.73 -1.65
N PHE A 216 -21.21 -0.12 -2.47
CA PHE A 216 -22.65 -0.22 -2.32
C PHE A 216 -23.10 -1.68 -2.33
N GLY A 217 -22.73 -2.43 -3.37
CA GLY A 217 -23.13 -3.83 -3.52
C GLY A 217 -22.60 -4.72 -2.39
N ALA A 218 -21.34 -4.56 -2.00
CA ALA A 218 -20.73 -5.32 -0.92
C ALA A 218 -21.39 -5.03 0.44
N MET A 219 -21.68 -3.75 0.74
CA MET A 219 -22.32 -3.37 2.01
C MET A 219 -23.80 -3.76 2.04
N ALA A 220 -24.54 -3.58 0.94
CA ALA A 220 -25.92 -4.01 0.84
C ALA A 220 -26.05 -5.53 1.05
N PHE A 221 -25.17 -6.32 0.41
CA PHE A 221 -25.10 -7.76 0.61
C PHE A 221 -24.75 -8.14 2.05
N THR A 222 -23.70 -7.52 2.61
CA THR A 222 -23.23 -7.83 3.97
C THR A 222 -24.31 -7.56 5.01
N ILE A 223 -24.97 -6.41 4.93
CA ILE A 223 -26.03 -6.04 5.88
C ILE A 223 -27.30 -6.84 5.63
N GLY A 224 -27.67 -7.08 4.38
CA GLY A 224 -28.84 -7.90 4.03
C GLY A 224 -28.71 -9.31 4.60
N LYS A 225 -27.54 -9.93 4.45
CA LYS A 225 -27.30 -11.32 4.88
C LYS A 225 -26.97 -11.46 6.36
N TYR A 226 -26.15 -10.56 6.92
CA TYR A 226 -25.57 -10.73 8.27
C TYR A 226 -26.12 -9.74 9.31
N GLY A 227 -26.90 -8.76 8.88
CA GLY A 227 -27.48 -7.74 9.75
C GLY A 227 -26.54 -6.56 10.04
N ILE A 228 -27.09 -5.53 10.71
CA ILE A 228 -26.39 -4.27 10.98
C ILE A 228 -25.23 -4.42 11.98
N SER A 229 -25.25 -5.47 12.82
CA SER A 229 -24.17 -5.77 13.76
C SER A 229 -22.82 -5.99 13.06
N SER A 230 -22.81 -6.41 11.79
CA SER A 230 -21.59 -6.57 11.02
C SER A 230 -20.84 -5.26 10.78
N ILE A 231 -21.54 -4.10 10.74
CA ILE A 231 -20.89 -2.77 10.62
C ILE A 231 -20.07 -2.44 11.86
N SER A 232 -20.55 -2.81 13.05
CA SER A 232 -19.81 -2.51 14.29
C SER A 232 -18.40 -3.09 14.25
N ASN A 233 -18.23 -4.28 13.67
CA ASN A 233 -16.92 -4.92 13.52
C ASN A 233 -16.06 -4.25 12.43
N LEU A 234 -16.68 -3.72 11.37
CA LEU A 234 -15.95 -2.93 10.35
C LEU A 234 -15.43 -1.60 10.92
N VAL A 235 -16.24 -0.90 11.72
CA VAL A 235 -15.81 0.32 12.42
C VAL A 235 -14.69 -0.02 13.40
N LEU A 236 -14.80 -1.14 14.11
CA LEU A 236 -13.75 -1.60 15.01
C LEU A 236 -12.45 -1.88 14.26
N LEU A 237 -12.51 -2.51 13.08
CA LEU A 237 -11.34 -2.73 12.24
C LEU A 237 -10.66 -1.41 11.83
N VAL A 238 -11.44 -0.43 11.34
CA VAL A 238 -10.91 0.88 10.96
C VAL A 238 -10.28 1.59 12.15
N ALA A 239 -10.99 1.66 13.28
CA ALA A 239 -10.50 2.31 14.49
C ALA A 239 -9.23 1.63 15.01
N THR A 240 -9.20 0.30 15.03
CA THR A 240 -8.02 -0.48 15.44
C THR A 240 -6.84 -0.21 14.50
N PHE A 241 -7.08 -0.14 13.20
CA PHE A 241 -6.04 0.15 12.21
C PHE A 241 -5.45 1.56 12.39
N TYR A 242 -6.28 2.59 12.56
CA TYR A 242 -5.83 3.95 12.80
C TYR A 242 -5.04 4.06 14.10
N LEU A 243 -5.56 3.49 15.17
CA LEU A 243 -4.88 3.47 16.48
C LEU A 243 -3.53 2.76 16.38
N THR A 244 -3.48 1.60 15.75
CA THR A 244 -2.24 0.83 15.55
C THR A 244 -1.23 1.62 14.73
N SER A 245 -1.66 2.28 13.67
CA SER A 245 -0.80 3.12 12.82
C SER A 245 -0.25 4.32 13.59
N ILE A 246 -1.08 5.01 14.37
CA ILE A 246 -0.66 6.12 15.24
C ILE A 246 0.34 5.63 16.29
N LEU A 247 0.04 4.52 16.97
CA LEU A 247 0.95 3.94 17.97
C LEU A 247 2.28 3.52 17.33
N PHE A 248 2.25 2.90 16.15
CA PHE A 248 3.47 2.55 15.41
C PHE A 248 4.33 3.78 15.11
N VAL A 249 3.72 4.85 14.61
CA VAL A 249 4.42 6.12 14.32
C VAL A 249 4.97 6.75 15.59
N VAL A 250 4.17 6.86 16.65
CA VAL A 250 4.57 7.58 17.87
C VAL A 250 5.54 6.76 18.71
N VAL A 251 5.29 5.45 18.87
CA VAL A 251 6.11 4.61 19.74
C VAL A 251 7.30 4.05 18.97
N VAL A 252 7.08 3.34 17.86
CA VAL A 252 8.19 2.64 17.15
C VAL A 252 9.06 3.66 16.41
N LEU A 253 8.48 4.44 15.50
CA LEU A 253 9.26 5.45 14.76
C LEU A 253 9.70 6.59 15.68
N GLY A 254 8.93 6.93 16.71
CA GLY A 254 9.30 7.89 17.74
C GLY A 254 10.54 7.48 18.53
N ALA A 255 10.64 6.21 18.94
CA ALA A 255 11.83 5.67 19.59
C ALA A 255 13.07 5.72 18.67
N VAL A 256 12.89 5.34 17.40
CA VAL A 256 13.94 5.40 16.39
C VAL A 256 14.42 6.84 16.15
N ALA A 257 13.48 7.76 15.99
CA ALA A 257 13.79 9.17 15.80
C ALA A 257 14.57 9.73 17.00
N ARG A 258 14.10 9.43 18.22
CA ARG A 258 14.78 9.86 19.45
C ARG A 258 16.18 9.29 19.57
N TYR A 259 16.36 7.99 19.28
CA TYR A 259 17.70 7.35 19.25
C TYR A 259 18.63 8.02 18.23
N ASN A 260 18.07 8.47 17.09
CA ASN A 260 18.79 9.21 16.07
C ASN A 260 18.84 10.74 16.30
N GLY A 261 18.43 11.24 17.48
CA GLY A 261 18.63 12.60 17.94
C GLY A 261 17.67 13.62 17.33
N PHE A 262 16.47 13.21 16.92
CA PHE A 262 15.40 14.12 16.49
C PHE A 262 14.02 13.72 17.03
N SER A 263 13.04 14.63 16.93
CA SER A 263 11.67 14.39 17.41
C SER A 263 10.77 14.02 16.24
N ILE A 264 10.09 12.87 16.32
CA ILE A 264 9.09 12.46 15.34
C ILE A 264 7.93 13.46 15.23
N ILE A 265 7.49 14.02 16.34
CA ILE A 265 6.39 14.98 16.37
C ILE A 265 6.78 16.29 15.67
N LYS A 266 8.02 16.79 15.90
CA LYS A 266 8.52 17.97 15.19
C LYS A 266 8.67 17.69 13.70
N MET A 267 9.13 16.49 13.32
CA MET A 267 9.21 16.06 11.92
C MET A 267 7.82 16.04 11.27
N ILE A 268 6.81 15.43 11.92
CA ILE A 268 5.42 15.43 11.44
C ILE A 268 4.91 16.85 11.24
N ARG A 269 5.19 17.75 12.17
CA ARG A 269 4.81 19.18 12.04
C ARG A 269 5.52 19.84 10.86
N TYR A 270 6.77 19.52 10.62
CA TYR A 270 7.57 20.05 9.51
C TYR A 270 7.02 19.63 8.14
N ILE A 271 6.56 18.38 8.01
CA ILE A 271 6.00 17.83 6.75
C ILE A 271 4.46 17.90 6.72
N LYS A 272 3.82 18.75 7.52
CA LYS A 272 2.34 18.80 7.64
C LYS A 272 1.65 19.08 6.30
N ASP A 273 2.24 19.91 5.44
CA ASP A 273 1.64 20.30 4.17
C ASP A 273 1.59 19.11 3.21
N GLU A 274 2.65 18.28 3.20
CA GLU A 274 2.69 17.01 2.50
C GLU A 274 1.64 16.03 3.05
N LEU A 275 1.45 16.00 4.38
CA LEU A 275 0.42 15.16 5.00
C LEU A 275 -0.99 15.58 4.56
N TRP A 276 -1.29 16.89 4.50
CA TRP A 276 -2.59 17.37 4.01
C TRP A 276 -2.78 17.02 2.53
N LEU A 277 -1.74 17.14 1.72
CA LEU A 277 -1.78 16.76 0.31
C LEU A 277 -2.07 15.27 0.15
N VAL A 278 -1.40 14.42 0.93
CA VAL A 278 -1.60 12.97 0.93
C VAL A 278 -2.99 12.59 1.44
N LEU A 279 -3.48 13.24 2.48
CA LEU A 279 -4.84 13.03 2.98
C LEU A 279 -5.88 13.31 1.89
N GLY A 280 -5.74 14.43 1.17
CA GLY A 280 -6.67 14.80 0.10
C GLY A 280 -6.61 13.90 -1.13
N THR A 281 -5.42 13.39 -1.46
CA THR A 281 -5.20 12.54 -2.65
C THR A 281 -5.26 11.05 -2.35
N SER A 282 -5.10 10.65 -1.10
CA SER A 282 -4.88 9.27 -0.63
C SER A 282 -3.69 8.59 -1.35
N SER A 283 -2.72 9.40 -1.81
CA SER A 283 -1.53 8.95 -2.51
C SER A 283 -0.29 9.62 -1.91
N SER A 284 0.58 8.83 -1.31
CA SER A 284 1.85 9.34 -0.81
C SER A 284 2.79 9.78 -1.94
N GLU A 285 2.63 9.24 -3.14
CA GLU A 285 3.44 9.63 -4.31
C GLU A 285 3.21 11.08 -4.73
N ALA A 286 2.01 11.63 -4.49
CA ALA A 286 1.71 13.03 -4.80
C ALA A 286 2.62 14.02 -4.05
N ALA A 287 3.11 13.63 -2.87
CA ALA A 287 3.98 14.46 -2.04
C ALA A 287 5.49 14.20 -2.27
N LEU A 288 5.86 13.26 -3.17
CA LEU A 288 7.24 12.84 -3.36
C LEU A 288 8.20 14.01 -3.66
N PRO A 289 7.95 14.89 -4.65
CA PRO A 289 8.87 15.95 -4.99
C PRO A 289 9.07 16.98 -3.85
N THR A 290 7.97 17.36 -3.19
CA THR A 290 8.00 18.33 -2.09
C THR A 290 8.68 17.76 -0.86
N LEU A 291 8.42 16.49 -0.54
CA LEU A 291 9.10 15.78 0.55
C LEU A 291 10.62 15.71 0.31
N MET A 292 11.04 15.37 -0.92
CA MET A 292 12.47 15.33 -1.26
C MET A 292 13.14 16.69 -1.06
N HIS A 293 12.49 17.76 -1.51
CA HIS A 293 13.01 19.13 -1.33
C HIS A 293 13.10 19.50 0.15
N LYS A 294 12.03 19.29 0.92
CA LYS A 294 12.02 19.58 2.37
C LYS A 294 13.10 18.83 3.14
N LEU A 295 13.34 17.56 2.81
CA LEU A 295 14.40 16.78 3.47
C LEU A 295 15.81 17.27 3.12
N GLN A 296 16.04 17.80 1.90
CA GLN A 296 17.28 18.44 1.53
C GLN A 296 17.47 19.76 2.30
N VAL A 297 16.44 20.60 2.40
CA VAL A 297 16.44 21.82 3.21
C VAL A 297 16.70 21.51 4.68
N ALA A 298 16.17 20.40 5.19
CA ALA A 298 16.42 19.90 6.53
C ALA A 298 17.82 19.30 6.72
N GLY A 299 18.71 19.45 5.75
CA GLY A 299 20.13 19.06 5.89
C GLY A 299 20.46 17.62 5.48
N CYS A 300 19.53 16.85 4.91
CA CYS A 300 19.84 15.55 4.32
C CYS A 300 20.54 15.75 2.98
N GLU A 301 21.65 15.06 2.76
CA GLU A 301 22.42 15.13 1.51
C GLU A 301 21.56 14.69 0.31
N LYS A 302 21.68 15.40 -0.81
CA LYS A 302 20.89 15.16 -2.03
C LYS A 302 21.03 13.71 -2.55
N SER A 303 22.20 13.13 -2.42
CA SER A 303 22.49 11.73 -2.80
C SER A 303 21.64 10.73 -2.01
N VAL A 304 21.51 10.93 -0.69
CA VAL A 304 20.71 10.09 0.20
C VAL A 304 19.23 10.29 -0.06
N VAL A 305 18.78 11.55 -0.13
CA VAL A 305 17.36 11.86 -0.40
C VAL A 305 16.93 11.28 -1.75
N GLY A 306 17.75 11.44 -2.79
CA GLY A 306 17.47 10.96 -4.15
C GLY A 306 17.35 9.44 -4.25
N LEU A 307 17.99 8.70 -3.35
CA LEU A 307 17.92 7.24 -3.32
C LEU A 307 16.85 6.74 -2.34
N VAL A 308 16.88 7.21 -1.09
CA VAL A 308 16.07 6.63 0.00
C VAL A 308 14.60 6.98 -0.18
N VAL A 309 14.26 8.23 -0.56
CA VAL A 309 12.85 8.63 -0.70
C VAL A 309 12.16 7.83 -1.81
N PRO A 310 12.62 7.83 -3.08
CA PRO A 310 11.93 7.08 -4.14
C PRO A 310 11.87 5.57 -3.88
N THR A 311 12.97 4.97 -3.39
CA THR A 311 12.99 3.53 -3.03
C THR A 311 12.04 3.23 -1.88
N GLY A 312 11.94 4.11 -0.89
CA GLY A 312 11.05 3.97 0.25
C GLY A 312 9.57 3.89 -0.14
N TYR A 313 9.16 4.56 -1.21
CA TYR A 313 7.78 4.45 -1.73
C TYR A 313 7.40 3.06 -2.21
N SER A 314 8.37 2.21 -2.52
CA SER A 314 8.13 0.81 -2.91
C SER A 314 8.48 -0.18 -1.79
N TYR A 315 9.45 0.14 -0.93
CA TYR A 315 10.01 -0.81 0.02
C TYR A 315 9.73 -0.52 1.49
N ASN A 316 9.36 0.73 1.85
CA ASN A 316 9.11 1.16 3.24
C ASN A 316 7.65 1.53 3.47
N LEU A 317 6.76 0.57 3.32
CA LEU A 317 5.31 0.74 3.34
C LEU A 317 4.71 0.27 4.67
N ALA A 318 5.13 0.86 5.79
CA ALA A 318 4.71 0.44 7.13
C ALA A 318 3.19 0.43 7.31
N GLY A 319 2.48 1.48 6.85
CA GLY A 319 1.03 1.54 6.92
C GLY A 319 0.34 0.46 6.08
N THR A 320 0.88 0.16 4.89
CA THR A 320 0.40 -0.94 4.05
C THR A 320 0.63 -2.29 4.73
N ASN A 321 1.77 -2.48 5.37
CA ASN A 321 2.11 -3.72 6.07
C ASN A 321 1.18 -3.98 7.25
N ILE A 322 0.91 -2.97 8.10
CA ILE A 322 -0.07 -3.07 9.20
C ILE A 322 -1.45 -3.43 8.63
N HIS A 323 -1.86 -2.75 7.55
CA HIS A 323 -3.15 -3.02 6.90
C HIS A 323 -3.25 -4.45 6.40
N MET A 324 -2.23 -4.96 5.72
CA MET A 324 -2.26 -6.28 5.10
C MET A 324 -2.49 -7.39 6.11
N THR A 325 -1.71 -7.40 7.20
CA THR A 325 -1.86 -8.42 8.25
C THR A 325 -3.17 -8.27 9.01
N MET A 326 -3.55 -7.04 9.35
CA MET A 326 -4.79 -6.78 10.06
C MET A 326 -6.03 -7.14 9.23
N ALA A 327 -6.05 -6.79 7.95
CA ALA A 327 -7.14 -7.12 7.05
C ALA A 327 -7.24 -8.63 6.77
N ALA A 328 -6.10 -9.30 6.57
CA ALA A 328 -6.09 -10.75 6.36
C ALA A 328 -6.59 -11.52 7.59
N VAL A 329 -6.12 -11.16 8.79
CA VAL A 329 -6.57 -11.76 10.05
C VAL A 329 -8.05 -11.44 10.30
N PHE A 330 -8.50 -10.20 10.00
CA PHE A 330 -9.92 -9.84 10.08
C PHE A 330 -10.79 -10.72 9.19
N ILE A 331 -10.39 -10.95 7.93
CA ILE A 331 -11.14 -11.80 7.01
C ILE A 331 -11.20 -13.23 7.54
N ALA A 332 -10.08 -13.78 8.04
CA ALA A 332 -10.06 -15.11 8.65
C ALA A 332 -11.03 -15.20 9.83
N GLN A 333 -10.95 -14.26 10.78
CA GLN A 333 -11.86 -14.19 11.95
C GLN A 333 -13.33 -14.05 11.52
N ALA A 334 -13.61 -13.18 10.55
CA ALA A 334 -14.96 -12.94 10.06
C ALA A 334 -15.57 -14.17 9.37
N THR A 335 -14.75 -15.02 8.79
CA THR A 335 -15.14 -16.29 8.15
C THR A 335 -15.05 -17.50 9.06
N GLY A 336 -14.72 -17.31 10.35
CA GLY A 336 -14.61 -18.39 11.34
C GLY A 336 -13.39 -19.29 11.12
N ILE A 337 -12.35 -18.78 10.49
CA ILE A 337 -11.10 -19.51 10.23
C ILE A 337 -10.06 -19.12 11.27
N ASP A 338 -9.64 -20.10 12.08
CA ASP A 338 -8.56 -19.92 13.04
C ASP A 338 -7.22 -20.20 12.35
N LEU A 339 -6.43 -19.14 12.16
CA LEU A 339 -5.10 -19.25 11.58
C LEU A 339 -4.13 -19.88 12.56
N SER A 340 -3.57 -21.02 12.20
CA SER A 340 -2.46 -21.63 12.93
C SER A 340 -1.23 -20.72 12.94
N LEU A 341 -0.30 -20.93 13.88
CA LEU A 341 0.94 -20.16 13.92
C LEU A 341 1.74 -20.26 12.62
N THR A 342 1.74 -21.43 11.98
CA THR A 342 2.41 -21.64 10.67
C THR A 342 1.78 -20.80 9.59
N GLU A 343 0.46 -20.73 9.50
CA GLU A 343 -0.26 -19.89 8.52
C GLU A 343 -0.02 -18.41 8.78
N GLN A 344 0.01 -17.98 10.04
CA GLN A 344 0.34 -16.60 10.41
C GLN A 344 1.78 -16.23 10.01
N ILE A 345 2.75 -17.11 10.21
CA ILE A 345 4.14 -16.91 9.76
C ILE A 345 4.19 -16.87 8.22
N THR A 346 3.49 -17.77 7.55
CA THR A 346 3.38 -17.77 6.09
C THR A 346 2.76 -16.45 5.58
N LEU A 347 1.69 -15.99 6.23
CA LEU A 347 1.07 -14.70 5.93
C LEU A 347 2.08 -13.54 6.07
N LEU A 348 2.88 -13.51 7.13
CA LEU A 348 3.92 -12.49 7.33
C LEU A 348 4.96 -12.52 6.22
N LEU A 349 5.46 -13.71 5.85
CA LEU A 349 6.46 -13.86 4.78
C LEU A 349 5.92 -13.43 3.41
N VAL A 350 4.71 -13.87 3.08
CA VAL A 350 4.06 -13.51 1.81
C VAL A 350 3.74 -12.01 1.78
N ALA A 351 3.20 -11.45 2.87
CA ALA A 351 2.92 -10.02 2.97
C ALA A 351 4.20 -9.18 2.87
N MET A 352 5.31 -9.65 3.45
CA MET A 352 6.60 -8.99 3.30
C MET A 352 7.03 -8.87 1.84
N LEU A 353 6.85 -9.93 1.06
CA LEU A 353 7.23 -9.94 -0.36
C LEU A 353 6.23 -9.14 -1.20
N SER A 354 4.93 -9.39 -1.04
CA SER A 354 3.89 -8.75 -1.85
C SER A 354 3.77 -7.25 -1.55
N SER A 355 4.05 -6.80 -0.31
CA SER A 355 4.08 -5.38 0.01
C SER A 355 5.11 -4.59 -0.82
N LYS A 356 6.16 -5.22 -1.32
CA LYS A 356 7.18 -4.57 -2.15
C LYS A 356 6.68 -4.29 -3.58
N GLY A 357 5.58 -4.91 -4.00
CA GLY A 357 4.87 -4.59 -5.23
C GLY A 357 3.75 -3.55 -5.06
N ALA A 358 3.52 -3.07 -3.83
CA ALA A 358 2.53 -2.02 -3.60
C ALA A 358 3.08 -0.66 -4.05
N ALA A 359 2.25 0.11 -4.75
CA ALA A 359 2.52 1.51 -5.03
C ALA A 359 1.88 2.41 -3.96
N GLY A 360 2.40 3.62 -3.79
CA GLY A 360 1.85 4.61 -2.84
C GLY A 360 0.56 5.30 -3.32
N VAL A 361 -0.25 4.62 -4.13
CA VAL A 361 -1.48 5.14 -4.73
C VAL A 361 -2.73 4.45 -4.21
N THR A 362 -3.88 5.10 -4.39
CA THR A 362 -5.18 4.57 -4.01
C THR A 362 -5.47 3.22 -4.67
N GLY A 363 -5.90 2.24 -3.88
CA GLY A 363 -6.25 0.90 -4.36
C GLY A 363 -5.06 -0.07 -4.44
N ALA A 364 -3.82 0.40 -4.46
CA ALA A 364 -2.65 -0.49 -4.53
C ALA A 364 -2.56 -1.43 -3.32
N GLY A 365 -2.85 -0.94 -2.11
CA GLY A 365 -2.85 -1.78 -0.90
C GLY A 365 -3.94 -2.87 -0.92
N PHE A 366 -5.10 -2.57 -1.51
CA PHE A 366 -6.16 -3.55 -1.71
C PHE A 366 -5.75 -4.64 -2.71
N ILE A 367 -5.10 -4.21 -3.81
CA ILE A 367 -4.51 -5.12 -4.80
C ILE A 367 -3.46 -6.03 -4.14
N THR A 368 -2.58 -5.45 -3.33
CA THR A 368 -1.52 -6.20 -2.64
C THR A 368 -2.09 -7.17 -1.60
N LEU A 369 -3.19 -6.81 -0.93
CA LEU A 369 -3.90 -7.70 -0.02
C LEU A 369 -4.48 -8.90 -0.78
N ALA A 370 -5.13 -8.67 -1.94
CA ALA A 370 -5.62 -9.74 -2.81
C ALA A 370 -4.48 -10.69 -3.19
N ALA A 371 -3.32 -10.11 -3.51
CA ALA A 371 -2.10 -10.84 -3.78
C ALA A 371 -1.68 -11.76 -2.64
N THR A 372 -1.69 -11.22 -1.43
CA THR A 372 -1.28 -11.94 -0.22
C THR A 372 -2.25 -13.08 0.10
N LEU A 373 -3.56 -12.82 0.02
CA LEU A 373 -4.59 -13.83 0.29
C LEU A 373 -4.59 -14.96 -0.74
N SER A 374 -4.23 -14.67 -2.00
CA SER A 374 -4.17 -15.72 -3.06
C SER A 374 -3.13 -16.80 -2.78
N VAL A 375 -2.16 -16.53 -1.91
CA VAL A 375 -1.11 -17.50 -1.51
C VAL A 375 -1.48 -18.24 -0.23
N LEU A 376 -2.51 -17.78 0.50
CA LEU A 376 -3.04 -18.43 1.69
C LEU A 376 -4.37 -19.12 1.37
N PRO A 377 -4.37 -20.41 1.03
CA PRO A 377 -5.60 -21.10 0.60
C PRO A 377 -6.68 -21.16 1.67
N SER A 378 -6.28 -21.11 2.94
CA SER A 378 -7.22 -21.13 4.08
C SER A 378 -8.07 -19.87 4.18
N VAL A 379 -7.59 -18.71 3.67
CA VAL A 379 -8.34 -17.44 3.76
C VAL A 379 -8.94 -17.07 2.41
N PRO A 380 -10.29 -17.00 2.30
CA PRO A 380 -10.94 -16.73 1.02
C PRO A 380 -10.67 -15.31 0.52
N VAL A 381 -10.12 -15.18 -0.69
CA VAL A 381 -9.85 -13.88 -1.33
C VAL A 381 -11.16 -13.09 -1.53
N GLU A 382 -12.27 -13.78 -1.70
CA GLU A 382 -13.63 -13.24 -1.78
C GLU A 382 -14.02 -12.47 -0.52
N GLY A 383 -13.44 -12.81 0.63
CA GLY A 383 -13.60 -12.07 1.90
C GLY A 383 -13.19 -10.61 1.82
N MET A 384 -12.40 -10.21 0.83
CA MET A 384 -12.09 -8.81 0.57
C MET A 384 -13.32 -7.97 0.25
N ALA A 385 -14.43 -8.57 -0.20
CA ALA A 385 -15.70 -7.88 -0.38
C ALA A 385 -16.21 -7.23 0.92
N LEU A 386 -15.87 -7.83 2.09
CA LEU A 386 -16.26 -7.32 3.41
C LEU A 386 -15.61 -5.96 3.72
N ILE A 387 -14.36 -5.79 3.30
CA ILE A 387 -13.57 -4.59 3.61
C ILE A 387 -13.56 -3.56 2.47
N LEU A 388 -14.16 -3.88 1.32
CA LEU A 388 -14.18 -3.00 0.15
C LEU A 388 -14.75 -1.62 0.47
N GLY A 389 -15.83 -1.57 1.24
CA GLY A 389 -16.49 -0.31 1.62
C GLY A 389 -15.63 0.61 2.48
N ILE A 390 -14.72 0.05 3.25
CA ILE A 390 -13.84 0.80 4.18
C ILE A 390 -12.42 1.00 3.64
N ASP A 391 -12.05 0.35 2.53
CA ASP A 391 -10.68 0.41 1.99
C ASP A 391 -10.23 1.85 1.70
N ARG A 392 -11.14 2.73 1.32
CA ARG A 392 -10.81 4.14 1.09
C ARG A 392 -10.25 4.82 2.33
N PHE A 393 -10.88 4.63 3.49
CA PHE A 393 -10.42 5.18 4.77
C PHE A 393 -9.09 4.56 5.20
N MET A 394 -8.98 3.24 5.02
CA MET A 394 -7.74 2.53 5.30
C MET A 394 -6.61 2.99 4.36
N SER A 395 -6.93 3.34 3.11
CA SER A 395 -5.96 3.86 2.13
C SER A 395 -5.36 5.20 2.56
N GLU A 396 -6.16 6.10 3.10
CA GLU A 396 -5.69 7.40 3.64
C GLU A 396 -4.70 7.18 4.78
N CYS A 397 -5.06 6.38 5.76
CA CYS A 397 -4.20 6.07 6.91
C CYS A 397 -2.90 5.37 6.46
N ARG A 398 -2.98 4.42 5.51
CA ARG A 398 -1.80 3.78 4.91
C ARG A 398 -0.85 4.80 4.30
N ALA A 399 -1.37 5.69 3.46
CA ALA A 399 -0.58 6.69 2.75
C ALA A 399 0.11 7.66 3.71
N LEU A 400 -0.60 8.15 4.74
CA LEU A 400 -0.03 9.02 5.77
C LEU A 400 1.07 8.32 6.55
N THR A 401 0.83 7.09 6.99
CA THR A 401 1.82 6.29 7.75
C THR A 401 3.07 6.00 6.92
N ASN A 402 2.89 5.67 5.64
CA ASN A 402 3.99 5.43 4.70
C ASN A 402 4.83 6.69 4.48
N LEU A 403 4.20 7.86 4.31
CA LEU A 403 4.91 9.13 4.13
C LEU A 403 5.78 9.46 5.35
N VAL A 404 5.21 9.37 6.55
CA VAL A 404 5.94 9.59 7.81
C VAL A 404 7.10 8.60 7.96
N GLY A 405 6.86 7.33 7.64
CA GLY A 405 7.87 6.29 7.64
C GLY A 405 9.04 6.59 6.69
N ASN A 406 8.75 7.09 5.49
CA ASN A 406 9.77 7.45 4.49
C ASN A 406 10.59 8.67 4.90
N ALA A 407 9.95 9.70 5.44
CA ALA A 407 10.66 10.86 5.97
C ALA A 407 11.60 10.48 7.12
N CYS A 408 11.11 9.67 8.06
CA CYS A 408 11.90 9.14 9.18
C CYS A 408 13.11 8.31 8.69
N ALA A 409 12.86 7.37 7.76
CA ALA A 409 13.90 6.51 7.18
C ALA A 409 15.02 7.34 6.53
N THR A 410 14.66 8.38 5.78
CA THR A 410 15.61 9.23 5.07
C THR A 410 16.54 9.96 6.04
N ILE A 411 15.99 10.56 7.10
CA ILE A 411 16.80 11.25 8.14
C ILE A 411 17.70 10.24 8.86
N VAL A 412 17.19 9.07 9.21
CA VAL A 412 17.97 8.02 9.88
C VAL A 412 19.10 7.49 9.01
N VAL A 413 18.85 7.19 7.74
CA VAL A 413 19.87 6.71 6.81
C VAL A 413 20.90 7.80 6.53
N ALA A 414 20.49 9.07 6.38
CA ALA A 414 21.40 10.19 6.22
C ALA A 414 22.34 10.32 7.43
N ARG A 415 21.82 10.14 8.66
CA ARG A 415 22.65 10.11 9.87
C ARG A 415 23.62 8.93 9.87
N TRP A 416 23.18 7.73 9.52
CA TRP A 416 24.05 6.54 9.48
C TRP A 416 25.17 6.64 8.43
N GLU A 417 24.97 7.47 7.41
CA GLU A 417 25.96 7.74 6.35
C GLU A 417 26.86 8.96 6.64
N ASN A 418 26.64 9.67 7.78
CA ASN A 418 27.26 10.98 8.07
C ASN A 418 26.95 12.03 6.99
N ALA A 419 25.80 11.91 6.33
CA ALA A 419 25.30 12.75 5.27
C ALA A 419 24.12 13.63 5.74
N LEU A 420 24.12 13.99 7.03
CA LEU A 420 23.10 14.82 7.69
C LEU A 420 23.76 16.01 8.38
N ASP A 421 23.37 17.21 7.97
CA ASP A 421 23.70 18.45 8.68
C ASP A 421 22.69 18.62 9.85
N LYS A 422 23.17 18.35 11.05
CA LYS A 422 22.30 18.34 12.24
C LYS A 422 21.79 19.73 12.62
N ASP A 423 22.57 20.77 12.41
CA ASP A 423 22.16 22.15 12.75
C ASP A 423 21.03 22.60 11.84
N LYS A 424 21.11 22.28 10.55
CA LYS A 424 20.01 22.51 9.60
C LYS A 424 18.76 21.67 9.95
N LEU A 425 18.93 20.41 10.37
CA LEU A 425 17.82 19.59 10.80
C LEU A 425 17.10 20.24 12.00
N ASP A 426 17.87 20.62 13.01
CA ASP A 426 17.31 21.22 14.22
C ASP A 426 16.62 22.57 13.91
N ALA A 427 17.20 23.41 13.05
CA ALA A 427 16.59 24.64 12.58
C ALA A 427 15.27 24.38 11.82
N ALA A 428 15.26 23.43 10.89
CA ALA A 428 14.08 23.07 10.11
C ALA A 428 12.96 22.53 10.99
N LEU A 429 13.28 21.61 11.90
CA LEU A 429 12.29 21.02 12.82
C LEU A 429 11.75 21.99 13.87
N ASN A 430 12.47 23.09 14.14
CA ASN A 430 12.03 24.18 15.03
C ASN A 430 11.32 25.32 14.28
N GLY A 431 11.11 25.20 12.96
CA GLY A 431 10.42 26.22 12.15
C GLY A 431 11.29 27.44 11.82
N GLN A 432 12.61 27.32 11.88
CA GLN A 432 13.55 28.41 11.60
C GLN A 432 14.18 28.31 10.20
N ALA A 433 13.88 27.24 9.43
CA ALA A 433 14.37 27.08 8.08
C ALA A 433 13.57 27.94 7.09
N ASP A 434 14.26 28.66 6.22
CA ASP A 434 13.64 29.40 5.13
C ASP A 434 13.17 28.41 4.05
N THR A 435 11.87 28.19 3.99
CA THR A 435 11.21 27.34 2.98
C THR A 435 10.70 28.14 1.79
N THR A 436 11.01 29.42 1.69
CA THR A 436 10.50 30.34 0.64
C THR A 436 10.96 30.00 -0.77
N GLY A 437 11.94 29.09 -0.95
CA GLY A 437 12.32 28.53 -2.27
C GLY A 437 11.28 27.58 -2.92
N LEU A 438 10.11 27.36 -2.29
CA LEU A 438 9.01 26.53 -2.82
C LEU A 438 7.95 27.36 -3.57
N GLU A 439 8.01 28.70 -3.50
CA GLU A 439 7.01 29.59 -4.10
C GLU A 439 7.52 30.29 -5.37
N SER A 440 8.73 29.95 -5.85
CA SER A 440 9.28 30.51 -7.09
C SER A 440 9.43 29.46 -8.19
#